data_2b4a3e452fd57efae7a03153ced4bb3c
#
_entry.id   2b4a3e452fd57efae7a03153ced4bb3c
#
_cell.length_a   1.000
_cell.length_b   1.000
_cell.length_c   1.000
_cell.angle_alpha   90.00
_cell.angle_beta   90.00
_cell.angle_gamma   90.00
#
_symmetry.space_group_name_H-M   'P 1'
#
loop_
_entity.id
_entity.type
_entity.pdbx_description
1 polymer ?
#
loop_
_entity_poly.entity_id
_entity_poly.type
_entity_poly.pdbx_seq_one_letter_code
_entity_poly.pdbx_strand_id
1 'polypeptide(L)'
;MNLRLYDTATRTVRDFEPLTPGIVTIYLCGATVQAPPHIGHIRSGVNFDILQRWLLVRGFDVVLCRNVTDIDDKILHSAHHEGVPWWQVAERNQRAFSWGYDVLGCLPPTVEPRATGHVPEMIQLMRRLIDKEHAYAAEGDVYFDVRSWPDYGELSGQRIDDMLPAADAEPGRKRDPRDFALWKGAKPGEPSWETPWGAGRPGWHLECSAMATKYLGPTFDIHGGGLDLVFPHHENELAQSRAVGDGFARYWMHHAWVTTSGEKMSKSLGNSLLVSAVVKRVRPVELRYYLGAPHYRSHIEFTEGSLEEAGAAYRRIEGFVERATEQVGEQQVSPDLPAGFVAALDDDLGVPGALALVHDAVRAGNTALTAGDKDTVVDRLVAVRSMLSVLGLDPLSETWGGGPAAGHGSGVDLRQAVDALVTVALEQRQAARGRKDYAAADAIRDRLAAAGIVVEDTPSGPRWSLKGD
;
A
#
# COMPACT_ATOMS: atom_id res chain seq x y z
N MET A 1 15.74 21.62 3.15
CA MET A 1 15.14 21.58 1.80
C MET A 1 13.64 21.44 1.95
N ASN A 2 12.85 21.99 1.04
CA ASN A 2 11.40 21.79 1.04
C ASN A 2 11.09 20.43 0.40
N LEU A 3 10.05 19.76 0.88
CA LEU A 3 9.51 18.58 0.23
C LEU A 3 9.06 18.95 -1.19
N ARG A 4 9.44 18.13 -2.16
CA ARG A 4 9.05 18.27 -3.57
C ARG A 4 8.36 16.99 -4.01
N LEU A 5 7.31 17.11 -4.79
CA LEU A 5 6.54 15.97 -5.29
C LEU A 5 6.30 16.13 -6.79
N TYR A 6 6.37 15.02 -7.51
CA TYR A 6 5.95 14.99 -8.91
C TYR A 6 4.43 15.10 -8.99
N ASP A 7 3.97 16.07 -9.76
CA ASP A 7 2.56 16.29 -10.01
C ASP A 7 2.21 15.90 -11.44
N THR A 8 1.33 14.92 -11.59
CA THR A 8 0.92 14.41 -12.91
C THR A 8 0.22 15.48 -13.75
N ALA A 9 -0.51 16.40 -13.13
CA ALA A 9 -1.21 17.48 -13.86
C ALA A 9 -0.22 18.43 -14.53
N THR A 10 0.86 18.80 -13.84
CA THR A 10 1.90 19.69 -14.38
C THR A 10 3.04 18.93 -15.06
N ARG A 11 3.14 17.60 -14.83
CA ARG A 11 4.23 16.73 -15.31
C ARG A 11 5.62 17.17 -14.86
N THR A 12 5.70 17.83 -13.71
CA THR A 12 6.94 18.33 -13.11
C THR A 12 7.03 17.98 -11.64
N VAL A 13 8.27 17.92 -11.13
CA VAL A 13 8.51 17.90 -9.67
C VAL A 13 8.47 19.35 -9.19
N ARG A 14 7.62 19.64 -8.21
CA ARG A 14 7.43 20.99 -7.68
C ARG A 14 7.41 20.98 -6.14
N ASP A 15 7.70 22.13 -5.55
CA ASP A 15 7.65 22.29 -4.10
C ASP A 15 6.25 21.99 -3.58
N PHE A 16 6.19 21.23 -2.47
CA PHE A 16 4.93 20.90 -1.83
C PHE A 16 4.58 21.94 -0.77
N GLU A 17 3.41 22.52 -0.93
CA GLU A 17 2.83 23.46 0.01
C GLU A 17 1.39 23.03 0.35
N PRO A 18 1.10 22.63 1.61
CA PRO A 18 -0.25 22.23 1.99
C PRO A 18 -1.21 23.43 1.99
N LEU A 19 -2.49 23.17 1.77
CA LEU A 19 -3.57 24.16 1.84
C LEU A 19 -3.66 24.79 3.22
N THR A 20 -3.55 23.96 4.25
CA THR A 20 -3.57 24.37 5.64
C THR A 20 -2.19 24.15 6.24
N PRO A 21 -1.50 25.17 6.75
CA PRO A 21 -0.19 24.99 7.37
C PRO A 21 -0.22 23.92 8.45
N GLY A 22 0.70 22.95 8.35
CA GLY A 22 0.82 21.83 9.29
C GLY A 22 -0.13 20.65 9.04
N ILE A 23 -1.10 20.74 8.14
CA ILE A 23 -2.05 19.65 7.83
C ILE A 23 -1.94 19.27 6.36
N VAL A 24 -1.84 17.97 6.07
CA VAL A 24 -1.86 17.45 4.70
C VAL A 24 -3.07 16.53 4.52
N THR A 25 -3.87 16.82 3.51
CA THR A 25 -5.06 16.06 3.15
C THR A 25 -4.80 15.22 1.91
N ILE A 26 -5.05 13.90 1.99
CA ILE A 26 -4.79 12.94 0.92
C ILE A 26 -6.06 12.16 0.63
N TYR A 27 -6.51 12.16 -0.62
CA TYR A 27 -7.48 11.19 -1.10
C TYR A 27 -6.77 10.13 -1.93
N LEU A 28 -6.86 8.88 -1.51
CA LEU A 28 -6.30 7.73 -2.23
C LEU A 28 -7.43 6.88 -2.80
N CYS A 29 -7.50 6.78 -4.12
CA CYS A 29 -8.44 5.86 -4.75
C CYS A 29 -8.16 4.43 -4.30
N GLY A 30 -9.11 3.87 -3.56
CA GLY A 30 -9.11 2.50 -3.10
C GLY A 30 -9.53 1.52 -4.18
N ALA A 31 -9.58 0.25 -3.82
CA ALA A 31 -9.90 -0.80 -4.77
C ALA A 31 -11.38 -1.03 -4.93
N THR A 32 -11.81 -1.45 -6.13
CA THR A 32 -13.07 -2.15 -6.34
C THR A 32 -12.94 -3.55 -5.76
N VAL A 33 -13.70 -3.84 -4.70
CA VAL A 33 -13.56 -5.08 -3.92
C VAL A 33 -14.29 -6.29 -4.57
N GLN A 34 -14.06 -6.47 -5.87
CA GLN A 34 -14.62 -7.58 -6.66
C GLN A 34 -13.97 -8.93 -6.38
N ALA A 35 -12.76 -8.92 -5.81
CA ALA A 35 -11.91 -10.09 -5.64
C ALA A 35 -10.79 -9.82 -4.65
N PRO A 36 -10.13 -10.87 -4.06
CA PRO A 36 -8.99 -10.68 -3.17
C PRO A 36 -7.84 -9.91 -3.82
N PRO A 37 -7.05 -9.15 -3.02
CA PRO A 37 -5.97 -8.33 -3.54
C PRO A 37 -4.80 -9.17 -4.06
N HIS A 38 -4.24 -8.75 -5.19
CA HIS A 38 -2.92 -9.16 -5.63
C HIS A 38 -1.87 -8.10 -5.26
N ILE A 39 -0.58 -8.44 -5.34
CA ILE A 39 0.53 -7.58 -4.91
C ILE A 39 0.53 -6.22 -5.63
N GLY A 40 0.07 -6.16 -6.88
CA GLY A 40 -0.07 -4.89 -7.61
C GLY A 40 -1.06 -3.92 -6.99
N HIS A 41 -2.17 -4.41 -6.41
CA HIS A 41 -3.11 -3.56 -5.66
C HIS A 41 -2.47 -3.02 -4.38
N ILE A 42 -1.78 -3.89 -3.62
CA ILE A 42 -1.21 -3.52 -2.32
C ILE A 42 0.00 -2.61 -2.46
N ARG A 43 0.68 -2.59 -3.61
CA ARG A 43 1.75 -1.63 -3.90
C ARG A 43 1.29 -0.19 -3.69
N SER A 44 0.05 0.14 -4.08
CA SER A 44 -0.55 1.45 -3.81
C SER A 44 -0.50 1.79 -2.33
N GLY A 45 -0.99 0.88 -1.47
CA GLY A 45 -0.98 1.07 -0.03
C GLY A 45 0.42 1.27 0.54
N VAL A 46 1.40 0.48 0.10
CA VAL A 46 2.81 0.60 0.55
C VAL A 46 3.41 1.96 0.18
N ASN A 47 3.21 2.42 -1.07
CA ASN A 47 3.76 3.70 -1.51
C ASN A 47 3.14 4.90 -0.76
N PHE A 48 1.82 4.88 -0.58
CA PHE A 48 1.15 5.96 0.16
C PHE A 48 1.35 5.86 1.67
N ASP A 49 1.63 4.68 2.22
CA ASP A 49 2.09 4.53 3.60
C ASP A 49 3.48 5.15 3.81
N ILE A 50 4.41 4.97 2.87
CA ILE A 50 5.72 5.64 2.91
C ILE A 50 5.55 7.16 2.85
N LEU A 51 4.70 7.68 1.97
CA LEU A 51 4.36 9.10 1.92
C LEU A 51 3.78 9.59 3.25
N GLN A 52 2.78 8.88 3.80
CA GLN A 52 2.16 9.22 5.08
C GLN A 52 3.18 9.27 6.20
N ARG A 53 4.05 8.25 6.34
CA ARG A 53 5.13 8.20 7.34
C ARG A 53 6.10 9.34 7.15
N TRP A 54 6.49 9.64 5.91
CA TRP A 54 7.39 10.76 5.64
C TRP A 54 6.79 12.10 6.03
N LEU A 55 5.54 12.35 5.68
CA LEU A 55 4.84 13.57 6.08
C LEU A 55 4.72 13.72 7.61
N LEU A 56 4.43 12.63 8.33
CA LEU A 56 4.40 12.62 9.80
C LEU A 56 5.77 12.97 10.39
N VAL A 57 6.86 12.40 9.86
CA VAL A 57 8.25 12.71 10.27
C VAL A 57 8.60 14.17 9.96
N ARG A 58 8.07 14.74 8.87
CA ARG A 58 8.23 16.16 8.53
C ARG A 58 7.37 17.09 9.40
N GLY A 59 6.62 16.56 10.37
CA GLY A 59 5.84 17.32 11.34
C GLY A 59 4.45 17.74 10.86
N PHE A 60 3.92 17.12 9.81
CA PHE A 60 2.55 17.35 9.36
C PHE A 60 1.56 16.41 10.06
N ASP A 61 0.39 16.91 10.38
CA ASP A 61 -0.79 16.08 10.62
C ASP A 61 -1.35 15.60 9.28
N VAL A 62 -1.55 14.28 9.13
CA VAL A 62 -2.01 13.70 7.86
C VAL A 62 -3.43 13.18 7.98
N VAL A 63 -4.31 13.68 7.11
CA VAL A 63 -5.68 13.18 6.95
C VAL A 63 -5.75 12.37 5.66
N LEU A 64 -5.65 11.06 5.78
CA LEU A 64 -5.74 10.13 4.66
C LEU A 64 -7.14 9.53 4.55
N CYS A 65 -7.82 9.83 3.45
CA CYS A 65 -9.09 9.19 3.05
C CYS A 65 -8.82 8.17 1.95
N ARG A 66 -9.11 6.90 2.19
CA ARG A 66 -9.04 5.83 1.19
C ARG A 66 -10.40 5.18 1.04
N ASN A 67 -11.02 5.30 -0.13
CA ASN A 67 -12.36 4.73 -0.32
C ASN A 67 -12.36 3.22 -0.55
N VAL A 68 -13.54 2.64 -0.41
CA VAL A 68 -13.87 1.27 -0.83
C VAL A 68 -15.02 1.36 -1.83
N THR A 69 -14.74 0.97 -3.07
CA THR A 69 -15.80 0.78 -4.08
C THR A 69 -16.45 -0.58 -3.83
N ASP A 70 -17.52 -0.57 -3.05
CA ASP A 70 -18.26 -1.76 -2.62
C ASP A 70 -19.49 -2.06 -3.49
N ILE A 71 -19.73 -1.26 -4.53
CA ILE A 71 -20.75 -1.48 -5.57
C ILE A 71 -20.18 -1.15 -6.95
N ASP A 72 -20.21 -2.10 -7.88
CA ASP A 72 -19.69 -1.94 -9.25
C ASP A 72 -20.19 -3.11 -10.11
N ASP A 73 -20.23 -2.96 -11.44
CA ASP A 73 -20.58 -4.03 -12.38
C ASP A 73 -19.78 -5.31 -12.15
N LYS A 74 -18.48 -5.17 -11.84
CA LYS A 74 -17.58 -6.31 -11.61
C LYS A 74 -17.93 -7.07 -10.33
N ILE A 75 -18.42 -6.37 -9.29
CA ILE A 75 -18.88 -7.00 -8.04
C ILE A 75 -20.17 -7.77 -8.32
N LEU A 76 -21.11 -7.17 -9.07
CA LEU A 76 -22.37 -7.80 -9.46
C LEU A 76 -22.12 -9.05 -10.32
N HIS A 77 -21.20 -8.97 -11.27
CA HIS A 77 -20.80 -10.10 -12.09
C HIS A 77 -20.18 -11.23 -11.26
N SER A 78 -19.27 -10.92 -10.33
CA SER A 78 -18.67 -11.89 -9.42
C SER A 78 -19.72 -12.56 -8.54
N ALA A 79 -20.65 -11.79 -7.99
CA ALA A 79 -21.74 -12.29 -7.16
C ALA A 79 -22.67 -13.24 -7.93
N HIS A 80 -23.03 -12.86 -9.17
CA HIS A 80 -23.84 -13.72 -10.04
C HIS A 80 -23.13 -15.04 -10.35
N HIS A 81 -21.85 -14.99 -10.70
CA HIS A 81 -21.05 -16.18 -11.01
C HIS A 81 -20.88 -17.11 -9.80
N GLU A 82 -20.75 -16.54 -8.59
CA GLU A 82 -20.62 -17.31 -7.35
C GLU A 82 -21.97 -17.75 -6.75
N GLY A 83 -23.08 -17.22 -7.24
CA GLY A 83 -24.42 -17.52 -6.70
C GLY A 83 -24.66 -16.96 -5.29
N VAL A 84 -23.99 -15.85 -4.93
CA VAL A 84 -24.10 -15.19 -3.62
C VAL A 84 -24.56 -13.74 -3.74
N PRO A 85 -25.09 -13.12 -2.68
CA PRO A 85 -25.41 -11.70 -2.69
C PRO A 85 -24.17 -10.82 -2.96
N TRP A 86 -24.32 -9.72 -3.69
CA TRP A 86 -23.24 -8.80 -4.04
C TRP A 86 -22.51 -8.23 -2.82
N TRP A 87 -23.25 -7.88 -1.76
CA TRP A 87 -22.66 -7.37 -0.52
C TRP A 87 -21.78 -8.39 0.20
N GLN A 88 -22.03 -9.69 0.03
CA GLN A 88 -21.17 -10.75 0.59
C GLN A 88 -19.83 -10.80 -0.15
N VAL A 89 -19.81 -10.61 -1.46
CA VAL A 89 -18.58 -10.51 -2.26
C VAL A 89 -17.81 -9.28 -1.83
N ALA A 90 -18.45 -8.12 -1.74
CA ALA A 90 -17.83 -6.87 -1.34
C ALA A 90 -17.22 -6.94 0.06
N GLU A 91 -17.98 -7.39 1.06
CA GLU A 91 -17.54 -7.50 2.45
C GLU A 91 -16.35 -8.45 2.61
N ARG A 92 -16.42 -9.64 2.02
CA ARG A 92 -15.34 -10.63 2.07
C ARG A 92 -14.04 -10.07 1.49
N ASN A 93 -14.14 -9.43 0.33
CA ASN A 93 -12.96 -8.92 -0.34
C ASN A 93 -12.43 -7.65 0.31
N GLN A 94 -13.27 -6.77 0.85
CA GLN A 94 -12.81 -5.65 1.65
C GLN A 94 -11.96 -6.13 2.84
N ARG A 95 -12.42 -7.16 3.57
CA ARG A 95 -11.63 -7.75 4.66
C ARG A 95 -10.29 -8.29 4.16
N ALA A 96 -10.27 -8.91 2.97
CA ALA A 96 -9.02 -9.39 2.36
C ALA A 96 -8.07 -8.25 2.00
N PHE A 97 -8.59 -7.09 1.53
CA PHE A 97 -7.80 -5.89 1.28
C PHE A 97 -7.24 -5.29 2.58
N SER A 98 -8.09 -5.10 3.61
CA SER A 98 -7.64 -4.59 4.91
C SER A 98 -6.54 -5.48 5.50
N TRP A 99 -6.76 -6.80 5.50
CA TRP A 99 -5.74 -7.75 5.91
C TRP A 99 -4.45 -7.63 5.09
N GLY A 100 -4.55 -7.42 3.77
CA GLY A 100 -3.39 -7.26 2.88
C GLY A 100 -2.57 -6.01 3.22
N TYR A 101 -3.19 -4.92 3.63
CA TYR A 101 -2.50 -3.72 4.11
C TYR A 101 -1.88 -3.96 5.50
N ASP A 102 -2.65 -4.57 6.42
CA ASP A 102 -2.21 -4.82 7.80
C ASP A 102 -1.01 -5.75 7.84
N VAL A 103 -1.04 -6.85 7.07
CA VAL A 103 0.05 -7.84 7.03
C VAL A 103 1.37 -7.25 6.49
N LEU A 104 1.29 -6.21 5.66
CA LEU A 104 2.47 -5.46 5.19
C LEU A 104 2.79 -4.24 6.05
N GLY A 105 2.17 -4.09 7.22
CA GLY A 105 2.45 -3.05 8.19
C GLY A 105 2.13 -1.63 7.68
N CYS A 106 1.17 -1.48 6.77
CA CYS A 106 0.69 -0.16 6.36
C CYS A 106 -0.11 0.48 7.49
N LEU A 107 0.09 1.76 7.73
CA LEU A 107 -0.72 2.54 8.66
C LEU A 107 -2.17 2.58 8.18
N PRO A 108 -3.15 2.54 9.08
CA PRO A 108 -4.55 2.69 8.70
C PRO A 108 -4.80 4.10 8.14
N PRO A 109 -5.75 4.26 7.19
CA PRO A 109 -6.22 5.57 6.79
C PRO A 109 -6.99 6.24 7.93
N THR A 110 -7.09 7.58 7.90
CA THR A 110 -7.90 8.33 8.87
C THR A 110 -9.38 7.96 8.72
N VAL A 111 -9.83 7.74 7.48
CA VAL A 111 -11.19 7.29 7.16
C VAL A 111 -11.19 6.41 5.92
N GLU A 112 -12.03 5.36 5.96
CA GLU A 112 -12.19 4.42 4.84
C GLU A 112 -13.68 4.32 4.45
N PRO A 113 -14.21 5.31 3.67
CA PRO A 113 -15.61 5.36 3.32
C PRO A 113 -15.98 4.34 2.24
N ARG A 114 -17.19 3.77 2.34
CA ARG A 114 -17.80 2.91 1.31
C ARG A 114 -18.68 3.72 0.37
N ALA A 115 -18.66 3.40 -0.91
CA ALA A 115 -19.50 4.05 -1.91
C ALA A 115 -20.99 3.95 -1.57
N THR A 116 -21.47 2.76 -1.15
CA THR A 116 -22.89 2.55 -0.80
C THR A 116 -23.37 3.40 0.37
N GLY A 117 -22.48 3.84 1.25
CA GLY A 117 -22.78 4.73 2.37
C GLY A 117 -22.89 6.21 1.98
N HIS A 118 -22.61 6.60 0.74
CA HIS A 118 -22.47 7.99 0.29
C HIS A 118 -23.37 8.37 -0.88
N VAL A 119 -24.42 7.59 -1.13
CA VAL A 119 -25.41 7.89 -2.18
C VAL A 119 -26.07 9.27 -2.03
N PRO A 120 -26.39 9.78 -0.82
CA PRO A 120 -26.92 11.14 -0.68
C PRO A 120 -25.95 12.23 -1.18
N GLU A 121 -24.67 12.11 -0.95
CA GLU A 121 -23.64 13.05 -1.43
C GLU A 121 -23.50 12.98 -2.96
N MET A 122 -23.59 11.78 -3.52
CA MET A 122 -23.59 11.57 -4.98
C MET A 122 -24.81 12.22 -5.65
N ILE A 123 -25.99 12.08 -5.04
CA ILE A 123 -27.22 12.74 -5.53
C ILE A 123 -27.05 14.27 -5.50
N GLN A 124 -26.46 14.81 -4.44
CA GLN A 124 -26.19 16.25 -4.33
C GLN A 124 -25.22 16.72 -5.42
N LEU A 125 -24.16 15.97 -5.69
CA LEU A 125 -23.20 16.32 -6.75
C LEU A 125 -23.86 16.26 -8.12
N MET A 126 -24.65 15.23 -8.43
CA MET A 126 -25.41 15.14 -9.67
C MET A 126 -26.36 16.33 -9.86
N ARG A 127 -27.08 16.75 -8.81
CA ARG A 127 -27.93 17.95 -8.87
C ARG A 127 -27.14 19.19 -9.25
N ARG A 128 -26.00 19.43 -8.57
CA ARG A 128 -25.11 20.57 -8.87
C ARG A 128 -24.63 20.56 -10.33
N LEU A 129 -24.28 19.37 -10.85
CA LEU A 129 -23.87 19.18 -12.24
C LEU A 129 -25.00 19.46 -13.24
N ILE A 130 -26.20 18.97 -12.96
CA ILE A 130 -27.40 19.19 -13.82
C ILE A 130 -27.80 20.67 -13.79
N ASP A 131 -27.84 21.30 -12.61
CA ASP A 131 -28.18 22.71 -12.45
C ASP A 131 -27.21 23.65 -13.18
N LYS A 132 -25.98 23.18 -13.42
CA LYS A 132 -24.94 23.90 -14.18
C LYS A 132 -24.82 23.43 -15.64
N GLU A 133 -25.72 22.61 -16.10
CA GLU A 133 -25.78 22.08 -17.48
C GLU A 133 -24.57 21.22 -17.89
N HIS A 134 -23.84 20.65 -16.89
CA HIS A 134 -22.73 19.71 -17.12
C HIS A 134 -23.16 18.25 -17.08
N ALA A 135 -24.38 17.96 -16.67
CA ALA A 135 -24.95 16.62 -16.68
C ALA A 135 -26.40 16.64 -17.12
N TYR A 136 -26.91 15.49 -17.55
CA TYR A 136 -28.29 15.31 -17.98
C TYR A 136 -28.82 13.93 -17.63
N ALA A 137 -30.14 13.87 -17.38
CA ALA A 137 -30.87 12.62 -17.18
C ALA A 137 -31.38 12.08 -18.51
N ALA A 138 -31.34 10.76 -18.70
CA ALA A 138 -31.83 10.06 -19.86
C ALA A 138 -32.35 8.65 -19.47
N GLU A 139 -33.67 8.43 -19.51
CA GLU A 139 -34.32 7.13 -19.31
C GLU A 139 -33.87 6.40 -18.01
N GLY A 140 -33.74 7.12 -16.90
CA GLY A 140 -33.33 6.58 -15.61
C GLY A 140 -31.81 6.58 -15.34
N ASP A 141 -30.99 6.86 -16.36
CA ASP A 141 -29.56 7.11 -16.24
C ASP A 141 -29.30 8.60 -16.04
N VAL A 142 -28.11 8.96 -15.52
CA VAL A 142 -27.58 10.32 -15.53
C VAL A 142 -26.17 10.28 -16.09
N TYR A 143 -25.88 11.15 -17.05
CA TYR A 143 -24.60 11.23 -17.74
C TYR A 143 -23.94 12.59 -17.52
N PHE A 144 -22.61 12.60 -17.42
CA PHE A 144 -21.81 13.81 -17.56
C PHE A 144 -21.65 14.12 -19.05
N ASP A 145 -21.94 15.35 -19.45
CA ASP A 145 -21.75 15.86 -20.80
C ASP A 145 -20.30 16.33 -20.96
N VAL A 146 -19.44 15.50 -21.55
CA VAL A 146 -18.00 15.79 -21.67
C VAL A 146 -17.73 17.02 -22.52
N ARG A 147 -18.61 17.38 -23.48
CA ARG A 147 -18.46 18.56 -24.32
C ARG A 147 -18.86 19.86 -23.63
N SER A 148 -19.59 19.76 -22.52
CA SER A 148 -19.93 20.91 -21.69
C SER A 148 -18.75 21.47 -20.88
N TRP A 149 -17.69 20.66 -20.71
CA TRP A 149 -16.49 21.03 -19.96
C TRP A 149 -15.28 21.22 -20.90
N PRO A 150 -14.91 22.48 -21.25
CA PRO A 150 -13.86 22.74 -22.25
C PRO A 150 -12.48 22.19 -21.89
N ASP A 151 -12.17 22.09 -20.56
CA ASP A 151 -10.87 21.63 -20.06
C ASP A 151 -10.81 20.10 -19.86
N TYR A 152 -11.81 19.35 -20.38
CA TYR A 152 -11.79 17.88 -20.28
C TYR A 152 -10.58 17.30 -21.01
N GLY A 153 -9.79 16.53 -20.28
CA GLY A 153 -8.52 15.99 -20.76
C GLY A 153 -7.29 16.74 -20.23
N GLU A 154 -7.45 17.75 -19.36
CA GLU A 154 -6.33 18.54 -18.82
C GLU A 154 -5.34 17.70 -17.97
N LEU A 155 -5.83 16.71 -17.22
CA LEU A 155 -5.00 15.82 -16.39
C LEU A 155 -4.26 14.79 -17.25
N SER A 156 -4.99 14.10 -18.11
CA SER A 156 -4.47 13.01 -18.94
C SER A 156 -3.69 13.51 -20.16
N GLY A 157 -3.96 14.71 -20.62
CA GLY A 157 -3.45 15.27 -21.85
C GLY A 157 -4.13 14.71 -23.11
N GLN A 158 -5.27 14.03 -22.94
CA GLN A 158 -6.05 13.50 -24.07
C GLN A 158 -6.99 14.57 -24.65
N ARG A 159 -7.23 14.46 -25.94
CA ARG A 159 -8.20 15.33 -26.63
C ARG A 159 -9.52 14.57 -26.78
N ILE A 160 -10.65 15.22 -26.48
CA ILE A 160 -11.98 14.58 -26.54
C ILE A 160 -12.18 13.87 -27.88
N ASP A 161 -11.84 14.47 -28.99
CA ASP A 161 -12.10 13.91 -30.31
C ASP A 161 -11.28 12.64 -30.63
N ASP A 162 -10.17 12.44 -29.94
CA ASP A 162 -9.30 11.26 -30.09
C ASP A 162 -9.68 10.13 -29.12
N MET A 163 -10.62 10.37 -28.17
CA MET A 163 -11.03 9.39 -27.17
C MET A 163 -11.98 8.35 -27.74
N LEU A 164 -11.83 7.13 -27.26
CA LEU A 164 -12.80 6.07 -27.52
C LEU A 164 -14.12 6.31 -26.76
N PRO A 165 -15.25 5.79 -27.27
CA PRO A 165 -16.51 5.81 -26.53
C PRO A 165 -16.37 5.23 -25.12
N ALA A 166 -17.01 5.86 -24.13
CA ALA A 166 -17.06 5.32 -22.78
C ALA A 166 -17.89 4.03 -22.75
N ALA A 167 -17.29 2.94 -22.28
CA ALA A 167 -17.87 1.59 -22.31
C ALA A 167 -18.78 1.28 -21.10
N ASP A 168 -19.24 2.30 -20.38
CA ASP A 168 -19.90 2.18 -19.07
C ASP A 168 -21.42 2.21 -19.12
N ALA A 169 -22.05 2.39 -20.30
CA ALA A 169 -23.50 2.47 -20.45
C ALA A 169 -23.98 2.13 -21.88
N GLU A 170 -25.28 1.98 -22.03
CA GLU A 170 -25.96 1.70 -23.30
C GLU A 170 -25.73 2.85 -24.32
N PRO A 171 -25.23 2.57 -25.52
CA PRO A 171 -24.84 3.61 -26.49
C PRO A 171 -26.00 4.54 -26.93
N GLY A 172 -27.22 4.06 -26.91
CA GLY A 172 -28.39 4.78 -27.49
C GLY A 172 -28.95 5.92 -26.63
N ARG A 173 -28.47 6.09 -25.37
CA ARG A 173 -29.00 7.11 -24.44
C ARG A 173 -28.11 8.32 -24.29
N LYS A 174 -26.86 8.24 -24.74
CA LYS A 174 -25.87 9.31 -24.62
C LYS A 174 -25.99 10.35 -25.73
N ARG A 175 -25.76 11.62 -25.40
CA ARG A 175 -25.67 12.73 -26.38
C ARG A 175 -24.41 12.64 -27.21
N ASP A 176 -23.28 12.37 -26.53
CA ASP A 176 -21.98 12.04 -27.14
C ASP A 176 -21.56 10.64 -26.66
N PRO A 177 -20.99 9.77 -27.52
CA PRO A 177 -20.53 8.44 -27.12
C PRO A 177 -19.48 8.44 -26.00
N ARG A 178 -18.82 9.56 -25.76
CA ARG A 178 -17.78 9.74 -24.73
C ARG A 178 -18.35 10.19 -23.38
N ASP A 179 -19.63 10.60 -23.33
CA ASP A 179 -20.30 10.91 -22.06
C ASP A 179 -20.23 9.70 -21.15
N PHE A 180 -19.93 9.92 -19.88
CA PHE A 180 -19.80 8.83 -18.92
C PHE A 180 -20.93 8.83 -17.89
N ALA A 181 -21.29 7.64 -17.40
CA ALA A 181 -22.38 7.47 -16.47
C ALA A 181 -22.03 7.99 -15.08
N LEU A 182 -22.83 8.90 -14.55
CA LEU A 182 -22.87 9.30 -13.16
C LEU A 182 -23.82 8.40 -12.35
N TRP A 183 -24.91 7.98 -12.99
CA TRP A 183 -25.93 7.10 -12.41
C TRP A 183 -26.41 6.11 -13.46
N LYS A 184 -26.54 4.86 -13.10
CA LYS A 184 -27.02 3.78 -13.96
C LYS A 184 -28.41 3.34 -13.49
N GLY A 185 -29.40 3.46 -14.33
CA GLY A 185 -30.77 3.04 -14.05
C GLY A 185 -30.87 1.58 -13.63
N ALA A 186 -31.79 1.30 -12.72
CA ALA A 186 -31.97 -0.03 -12.14
C ALA A 186 -32.29 -1.08 -13.20
N LYS A 187 -31.61 -2.24 -13.11
CA LYS A 187 -31.95 -3.44 -13.87
C LYS A 187 -32.60 -4.49 -12.96
N PRO A 188 -33.45 -5.37 -13.49
CA PRO A 188 -34.07 -6.40 -12.69
C PRO A 188 -33.05 -7.26 -11.94
N GLY A 189 -33.22 -7.37 -10.61
CA GLY A 189 -32.33 -8.18 -9.77
C GLY A 189 -31.03 -7.48 -9.31
N GLU A 190 -30.75 -6.25 -9.79
CA GLU A 190 -29.63 -5.45 -9.29
C GLU A 190 -30.04 -4.61 -8.07
N PRO A 191 -29.08 -4.31 -7.16
CA PRO A 191 -29.33 -3.34 -6.08
C PRO A 191 -29.55 -1.96 -6.66
N SER A 192 -30.45 -1.19 -6.02
CA SER A 192 -30.77 0.16 -6.47
C SER A 192 -31.13 1.08 -5.32
N TRP A 193 -30.90 2.37 -5.50
CA TRP A 193 -31.28 3.47 -4.62
C TRP A 193 -32.18 4.45 -5.37
N GLU A 194 -33.14 5.02 -4.65
CA GLU A 194 -34.06 6.01 -5.23
C GLU A 194 -33.33 7.35 -5.44
N THR A 195 -33.55 7.94 -6.62
CA THR A 195 -33.12 9.30 -6.95
C THR A 195 -34.23 10.08 -7.63
N PRO A 196 -34.11 11.41 -7.75
CA PRO A 196 -35.09 12.21 -8.53
C PRO A 196 -35.21 11.82 -10.02
N TRP A 197 -34.20 11.12 -10.55
CA TRP A 197 -34.14 10.72 -11.97
C TRP A 197 -34.52 9.26 -12.21
N GLY A 198 -34.78 8.52 -11.13
CA GLY A 198 -35.14 7.12 -11.16
C GLY A 198 -34.29 6.27 -10.20
N ALA A 199 -34.77 5.06 -9.92
CA ALA A 199 -34.02 4.09 -9.14
C ALA A 199 -32.80 3.60 -9.95
N GLY A 200 -31.69 3.38 -9.29
CA GLY A 200 -30.45 2.93 -9.93
C GLY A 200 -29.28 2.81 -8.96
N ARG A 201 -28.08 2.86 -9.48
CA ARG A 201 -26.81 2.77 -8.72
C ARG A 201 -25.76 3.74 -9.25
N PRO A 202 -24.75 4.09 -8.45
CA PRO A 202 -23.73 5.04 -8.86
C PRO A 202 -22.89 4.53 -10.04
N GLY A 203 -22.46 5.48 -10.87
CA GLY A 203 -21.35 5.32 -11.78
C GLY A 203 -20.03 5.44 -11.01
N TRP A 204 -19.04 4.69 -11.43
CA TRP A 204 -17.76 4.54 -10.73
C TRP A 204 -17.05 5.86 -10.43
N HIS A 205 -17.11 6.85 -11.31
CA HIS A 205 -16.38 8.10 -11.18
C HIS A 205 -17.01 9.07 -10.17
N LEU A 206 -18.32 8.99 -10.00
CA LEU A 206 -19.07 9.85 -9.08
C LEU A 206 -18.75 9.59 -7.61
N GLU A 207 -18.44 8.33 -7.29
CA GLU A 207 -18.21 7.88 -5.92
C GLU A 207 -17.08 8.66 -5.26
N CYS A 208 -15.90 8.68 -5.91
CA CYS A 208 -14.70 9.30 -5.38
C CYS A 208 -14.83 10.82 -5.29
N SER A 209 -15.40 11.49 -6.29
CA SER A 209 -15.65 12.93 -6.24
C SER A 209 -16.53 13.32 -5.05
N ALA A 210 -17.62 12.57 -4.81
CA ALA A 210 -18.52 12.83 -3.70
C ALA A 210 -17.87 12.56 -2.33
N MET A 211 -17.15 11.43 -2.19
CA MET A 211 -16.49 11.07 -0.93
C MET A 211 -15.30 11.99 -0.63
N ALA A 212 -14.49 12.36 -1.63
CA ALA A 212 -13.39 13.29 -1.47
C ALA A 212 -13.89 14.64 -0.93
N THR A 213 -14.91 15.21 -1.56
CA THR A 213 -15.52 16.48 -1.12
C THR A 213 -16.12 16.36 0.27
N LYS A 214 -16.75 15.24 0.62
CA LYS A 214 -17.34 15.00 1.94
C LYS A 214 -16.32 15.06 3.08
N TYR A 215 -15.18 14.39 2.90
CA TYR A 215 -14.20 14.19 3.98
C TYR A 215 -13.06 15.20 3.96
N LEU A 216 -12.67 15.71 2.80
CA LEU A 216 -11.52 16.59 2.64
C LEU A 216 -11.92 18.02 2.23
N GLY A 217 -13.19 18.23 1.89
CA GLY A 217 -13.68 19.51 1.38
C GLY A 217 -13.56 19.66 -0.12
N PRO A 218 -14.02 20.82 -0.67
CA PRO A 218 -14.06 21.07 -2.12
C PRO A 218 -12.68 21.22 -2.74
N THR A 219 -11.64 21.42 -1.94
CA THR A 219 -10.23 21.49 -2.34
C THR A 219 -9.39 20.80 -1.29
N PHE A 220 -8.47 19.94 -1.72
CA PHE A 220 -7.56 19.19 -0.85
C PHE A 220 -6.17 19.06 -1.49
N ASP A 221 -5.17 18.56 -0.72
CA ASP A 221 -3.79 18.65 -1.16
C ASP A 221 -3.43 17.61 -2.23
N ILE A 222 -3.55 16.32 -1.93
CA ILE A 222 -3.03 15.24 -2.79
C ILE A 222 -4.14 14.28 -3.16
N HIS A 223 -4.28 14.00 -4.46
CA HIS A 223 -5.06 12.88 -4.98
C HIS A 223 -4.12 11.80 -5.51
N GLY A 224 -4.31 10.57 -5.08
CA GLY A 224 -3.43 9.45 -5.39
C GLY A 224 -4.12 8.22 -5.96
N GLY A 225 -3.34 7.44 -6.73
CA GLY A 225 -3.79 6.18 -7.28
C GLY A 225 -2.77 5.52 -8.22
N GLY A 226 -3.20 4.49 -8.95
CA GLY A 226 -2.40 3.88 -10.00
C GLY A 226 -2.37 4.70 -11.29
N LEU A 227 -1.33 4.56 -12.10
CA LEU A 227 -1.22 5.21 -13.42
C LEU A 227 -2.42 4.91 -14.34
N ASP A 228 -3.06 3.76 -14.19
CA ASP A 228 -4.26 3.39 -14.95
C ASP A 228 -5.51 4.16 -14.56
N LEU A 229 -5.49 4.84 -13.43
CA LEU A 229 -6.58 5.69 -12.97
C LEU A 229 -6.51 7.10 -13.56
N VAL A 230 -5.35 7.55 -14.07
CA VAL A 230 -5.21 8.89 -14.68
C VAL A 230 -6.31 9.12 -15.69
N PHE A 231 -6.57 8.12 -16.55
CA PHE A 231 -7.67 8.12 -17.50
C PHE A 231 -8.33 6.72 -17.56
N PRO A 232 -9.67 6.66 -17.53
CA PRO A 232 -10.60 7.79 -17.49
C PRO A 232 -10.95 8.28 -16.06
N HIS A 233 -10.59 7.55 -14.99
CA HIS A 233 -11.18 7.72 -13.66
C HIS A 233 -10.90 9.09 -13.04
N HIS A 234 -9.63 9.44 -12.85
CA HIS A 234 -9.23 10.71 -12.22
C HIS A 234 -9.55 11.93 -13.10
N GLU A 235 -9.45 11.79 -14.43
CA GLU A 235 -9.91 12.82 -15.36
C GLU A 235 -11.40 13.11 -15.16
N ASN A 236 -12.21 12.06 -15.04
CA ASN A 236 -13.66 12.20 -14.85
C ASN A 236 -13.99 12.79 -13.47
N GLU A 237 -13.25 12.41 -12.42
CA GLU A 237 -13.42 13.02 -11.10
C GLU A 237 -13.07 14.52 -11.10
N LEU A 238 -11.97 14.88 -11.75
CA LEU A 238 -11.54 16.27 -11.90
C LEU A 238 -12.58 17.08 -12.64
N ALA A 239 -13.08 16.57 -13.78
CA ALA A 239 -14.11 17.22 -14.57
C ALA A 239 -15.40 17.45 -13.75
N GLN A 240 -15.89 16.41 -13.05
CA GLN A 240 -17.08 16.51 -12.19
C GLN A 240 -16.93 17.60 -11.12
N SER A 241 -15.80 17.61 -10.43
CA SER A 241 -15.58 18.52 -9.31
C SER A 241 -15.38 19.96 -9.80
N ARG A 242 -14.60 20.18 -10.84
CA ARG A 242 -14.35 21.52 -11.40
C ARG A 242 -15.58 22.10 -12.10
N ALA A 243 -16.36 21.29 -12.78
CA ALA A 243 -17.61 21.72 -13.42
C ALA A 243 -18.61 22.30 -12.41
N VAL A 244 -18.62 21.80 -11.17
CA VAL A 244 -19.43 22.40 -10.10
C VAL A 244 -18.76 23.55 -9.37
N GLY A 245 -17.51 23.90 -9.71
CA GLY A 245 -16.77 25.02 -9.15
C GLY A 245 -15.89 24.63 -7.94
N ASP A 246 -15.69 23.35 -7.67
CA ASP A 246 -14.79 22.87 -6.64
C ASP A 246 -13.34 22.86 -7.16
N GLY A 247 -12.36 23.18 -6.32
CA GLY A 247 -10.94 23.23 -6.74
C GLY A 247 -10.31 21.85 -6.92
N PHE A 248 -10.85 20.85 -6.22
CA PHE A 248 -10.42 19.46 -6.14
C PHE A 248 -8.95 19.32 -5.72
N ALA A 249 -8.19 18.36 -6.27
CA ALA A 249 -6.81 18.11 -5.84
C ALA A 249 -5.82 19.16 -6.37
N ARG A 250 -4.85 19.55 -5.52
CA ARG A 250 -3.73 20.42 -5.89
C ARG A 250 -2.54 19.67 -6.49
N TYR A 251 -2.33 18.42 -6.06
CA TYR A 251 -1.27 17.53 -6.52
C TYR A 251 -1.86 16.19 -6.91
N TRP A 252 -1.43 15.65 -8.04
CA TRP A 252 -1.84 14.34 -8.53
C TRP A 252 -0.65 13.38 -8.51
N MET A 253 -0.71 12.38 -7.63
CA MET A 253 0.36 11.41 -7.46
C MET A 253 -0.06 10.03 -7.96
N HIS A 254 0.67 9.51 -8.96
CA HIS A 254 0.37 8.20 -9.53
C HIS A 254 1.55 7.26 -9.42
N HIS A 255 1.29 6.07 -8.87
CA HIS A 255 2.30 5.03 -8.81
C HIS A 255 2.24 4.14 -10.06
N ALA A 256 3.43 3.64 -10.49
CA ALA A 256 3.53 2.69 -11.59
C ALA A 256 3.14 1.27 -11.16
N TRP A 257 2.95 0.40 -12.13
CA TRP A 257 2.42 -0.95 -11.93
C TRP A 257 3.47 -1.97 -11.51
N VAL A 258 2.99 -3.09 -10.98
CA VAL A 258 3.71 -4.36 -11.00
C VAL A 258 3.30 -5.08 -12.28
N THR A 259 4.30 -5.45 -13.08
CA THR A 259 4.12 -6.14 -14.36
C THR A 259 4.59 -7.59 -14.26
N THR A 260 4.08 -8.44 -15.14
CA THR A 260 4.53 -9.84 -15.30
C THR A 260 4.67 -10.09 -16.79
N SER A 261 5.85 -10.45 -17.25
CA SER A 261 6.18 -10.59 -18.68
C SER A 261 5.91 -9.33 -19.50
N GLY A 262 6.20 -8.16 -18.92
CA GLY A 262 5.97 -6.85 -19.54
C GLY A 262 4.53 -6.37 -19.54
N GLU A 263 3.57 -7.16 -19.05
CA GLU A 263 2.15 -6.81 -18.99
C GLU A 263 1.72 -6.44 -17.55
N LYS A 264 0.75 -5.53 -17.43
CA LYS A 264 0.14 -5.21 -16.13
C LYS A 264 -0.46 -6.48 -15.51
N MET A 265 -0.17 -6.70 -14.24
CA MET A 265 -0.75 -7.82 -13.49
C MET A 265 -2.27 -7.72 -13.42
N SER A 266 -2.98 -8.77 -13.87
CA SER A 266 -4.43 -8.83 -13.82
C SER A 266 -4.93 -10.26 -13.72
N LYS A 267 -6.18 -10.42 -13.22
CA LYS A 267 -6.83 -11.74 -13.14
C LYS A 267 -7.22 -12.29 -14.51
N SER A 268 -7.65 -11.44 -15.41
CA SER A 268 -8.08 -11.83 -16.76
C SER A 268 -6.97 -12.48 -17.56
N LEU A 269 -5.72 -12.12 -17.27
CA LEU A 269 -4.53 -12.72 -17.90
C LEU A 269 -4.00 -13.94 -17.14
N GLY A 270 -4.59 -14.30 -15.98
CA GLY A 270 -4.11 -15.42 -15.16
C GLY A 270 -2.74 -15.21 -14.53
N ASN A 271 -2.21 -13.97 -14.59
CA ASN A 271 -0.88 -13.61 -14.10
C ASN A 271 -0.91 -12.87 -12.74
N SER A 272 -2.03 -12.92 -12.02
CA SER A 272 -2.18 -12.25 -10.73
C SER A 272 -1.58 -13.07 -9.59
N LEU A 273 -0.83 -12.40 -8.71
CA LEU A 273 -0.26 -12.97 -7.50
C LEU A 273 -1.00 -12.44 -6.28
N LEU A 274 -1.83 -13.28 -5.67
CA LEU A 274 -2.57 -12.92 -4.46
C LEU A 274 -1.61 -12.70 -3.29
N VAL A 275 -1.83 -11.65 -2.53
CA VAL A 275 -1.03 -11.35 -1.31
C VAL A 275 -1.01 -12.56 -0.38
N SER A 276 -2.17 -13.20 -0.15
CA SER A 276 -2.30 -14.38 0.71
C SER A 276 -1.51 -15.61 0.24
N ALA A 277 -1.15 -15.67 -1.03
CA ALA A 277 -0.31 -16.73 -1.57
C ALA A 277 1.19 -16.37 -1.47
N VAL A 278 1.53 -15.09 -1.74
CA VAL A 278 2.92 -14.63 -1.73
C VAL A 278 3.50 -14.63 -0.31
N VAL A 279 2.75 -14.18 0.71
CA VAL A 279 3.23 -14.16 2.11
C VAL A 279 3.39 -15.55 2.74
N LYS A 280 2.97 -16.62 2.07
CA LYS A 280 3.31 -18.00 2.46
C LYS A 280 4.71 -18.44 2.01
N ARG A 281 5.31 -17.70 1.09
CA ARG A 281 6.58 -18.02 0.43
C ARG A 281 7.71 -17.11 0.88
N VAL A 282 7.38 -15.86 1.20
CA VAL A 282 8.31 -14.86 1.72
C VAL A 282 7.69 -14.17 2.92
N ARG A 283 8.52 -13.64 3.80
CA ARG A 283 8.02 -12.88 4.97
C ARG A 283 7.33 -11.60 4.52
N PRO A 284 6.28 -11.16 5.22
CA PRO A 284 5.56 -9.93 4.87
C PRO A 284 6.46 -8.69 4.73
N VAL A 285 7.46 -8.53 5.60
CA VAL A 285 8.41 -7.42 5.54
C VAL A 285 9.28 -7.47 4.28
N GLU A 286 9.65 -8.65 3.80
CA GLU A 286 10.39 -8.82 2.54
C GLU A 286 9.53 -8.44 1.33
N LEU A 287 8.25 -8.80 1.35
CA LEU A 287 7.30 -8.35 0.34
C LEU A 287 7.10 -6.83 0.39
N ARG A 288 7.00 -6.25 1.59
CA ARG A 288 6.95 -4.78 1.75
C ARG A 288 8.21 -4.13 1.17
N TYR A 289 9.39 -4.66 1.48
CA TYR A 289 10.66 -4.17 0.92
C TYR A 289 10.65 -4.27 -0.61
N TYR A 290 10.24 -5.40 -1.18
CA TYR A 290 10.12 -5.59 -2.62
C TYR A 290 9.23 -4.55 -3.30
N LEU A 291 8.07 -4.23 -2.71
CA LEU A 291 7.10 -3.29 -3.29
C LEU A 291 7.48 -1.82 -3.09
N GLY A 292 8.16 -1.50 -1.98
CA GLY A 292 8.48 -0.13 -1.58
C GLY A 292 9.89 0.34 -1.96
N ALA A 293 10.86 -0.57 -2.17
CA ALA A 293 12.24 -0.20 -2.49
C ALA A 293 12.42 0.50 -3.84
N PRO A 294 11.74 0.10 -4.93
CA PRO A 294 11.76 0.85 -6.17
C PRO A 294 11.01 2.17 -6.03
N HIS A 295 11.44 3.19 -6.76
CA HIS A 295 10.72 4.45 -6.81
C HIS A 295 9.24 4.24 -7.19
N TYR A 296 8.30 4.94 -6.53
CA TYR A 296 6.87 4.72 -6.74
C TYR A 296 6.43 4.90 -8.21
N ARG A 297 7.08 5.78 -8.98
CA ARG A 297 6.82 5.99 -10.41
C ARG A 297 7.50 4.99 -11.35
N SER A 298 8.33 4.07 -10.83
CA SER A 298 8.97 3.03 -11.64
C SER A 298 8.13 1.77 -11.67
N HIS A 299 8.01 1.14 -12.84
CA HIS A 299 7.41 -0.20 -12.95
C HIS A 299 8.27 -1.24 -12.22
N ILE A 300 7.63 -2.24 -11.65
CA ILE A 300 8.29 -3.41 -11.07
C ILE A 300 7.95 -4.63 -11.93
N GLU A 301 8.94 -5.20 -12.59
CA GLU A 301 8.75 -6.48 -13.27
C GLU A 301 8.86 -7.60 -12.23
N PHE A 302 7.76 -8.31 -12.02
CA PHE A 302 7.74 -9.45 -11.10
C PHE A 302 8.39 -10.66 -11.74
N THR A 303 9.39 -11.21 -11.06
CA THR A 303 9.93 -12.54 -11.26
C THR A 303 10.14 -13.20 -9.89
N GLU A 304 10.17 -14.52 -9.85
CA GLU A 304 10.52 -15.25 -8.62
C GLU A 304 11.87 -14.79 -8.08
N GLY A 305 12.88 -14.65 -8.95
CA GLY A 305 14.21 -14.20 -8.58
C GLY A 305 14.24 -12.78 -8.03
N SER A 306 13.44 -11.84 -8.57
CA SER A 306 13.41 -10.46 -8.08
C SER A 306 12.86 -10.35 -6.66
N LEU A 307 11.89 -11.20 -6.30
CA LEU A 307 11.36 -11.26 -4.95
C LEU A 307 12.38 -11.85 -3.96
N GLU A 308 13.08 -12.91 -4.36
CA GLU A 308 14.15 -13.53 -3.56
C GLU A 308 15.33 -12.59 -3.34
N GLU A 309 15.75 -11.84 -4.38
CA GLU A 309 16.81 -10.82 -4.29
C GLU A 309 16.43 -9.71 -3.29
N ALA A 310 15.19 -9.23 -3.35
CA ALA A 310 14.68 -8.22 -2.40
C ALA A 310 14.69 -8.76 -0.97
N GLY A 311 14.24 -10.00 -0.76
CA GLY A 311 14.30 -10.68 0.54
C GLY A 311 15.74 -10.80 1.04
N ALA A 312 16.67 -11.22 0.18
CA ALA A 312 18.09 -11.31 0.54
C ALA A 312 18.71 -9.94 0.86
N ALA A 313 18.28 -8.88 0.17
CA ALA A 313 18.72 -7.50 0.49
C ALA A 313 18.22 -7.07 1.87
N TYR A 314 16.95 -7.32 2.19
CA TYR A 314 16.38 -7.01 3.50
C TYR A 314 17.08 -7.80 4.62
N ARG A 315 17.27 -9.12 4.46
CA ARG A 315 17.96 -9.97 5.47
C ARG A 315 19.38 -9.51 5.78
N ARG A 316 20.11 -8.92 4.82
CA ARG A 316 21.43 -8.32 5.09
C ARG A 316 21.34 -7.12 6.04
N ILE A 317 20.30 -6.30 5.90
CA ILE A 317 20.05 -5.16 6.80
C ILE A 317 19.67 -5.68 8.19
N GLU A 318 18.70 -6.58 8.25
CA GLU A 318 18.21 -7.22 9.47
C GLU A 318 19.34 -7.89 10.26
N GLY A 319 20.18 -8.70 9.60
CA GLY A 319 21.30 -9.36 10.24
C GLY A 319 22.36 -8.41 10.79
N PHE A 320 22.50 -7.18 10.26
CA PHE A 320 23.30 -6.14 10.91
C PHE A 320 22.61 -5.65 12.19
N VAL A 321 21.31 -5.34 12.12
CA VAL A 321 20.56 -4.85 13.29
C VAL A 321 20.61 -5.86 14.44
N GLU A 322 20.43 -7.15 14.15
CA GLU A 322 20.52 -8.24 15.13
C GLU A 322 21.89 -8.29 15.80
N ARG A 323 22.97 -8.40 15.01
CA ARG A 323 24.34 -8.48 15.57
C ARG A 323 24.75 -7.23 16.34
N ALA A 324 24.35 -6.04 15.86
CA ALA A 324 24.61 -4.80 16.56
C ALA A 324 23.86 -4.75 17.89
N THR A 325 22.58 -5.13 17.91
CA THR A 325 21.77 -5.21 19.13
C THR A 325 22.34 -6.22 20.14
N GLU A 326 22.81 -7.39 19.67
CA GLU A 326 23.49 -8.35 20.54
C GLU A 326 24.76 -7.76 21.21
N GLN A 327 25.50 -6.91 20.50
CA GLN A 327 26.75 -6.36 21.02
C GLN A 327 26.56 -5.15 21.92
N VAL A 328 25.62 -4.25 21.61
CA VAL A 328 25.47 -2.95 22.29
C VAL A 328 24.12 -2.76 22.98
N GLY A 329 23.24 -3.77 22.94
CA GLY A 329 21.85 -3.69 23.42
C GLY A 329 20.95 -2.97 22.44
N GLU A 330 19.64 -3.08 22.68
CA GLU A 330 18.65 -2.36 21.89
C GLU A 330 18.78 -0.86 22.09
N GLN A 331 18.76 -0.12 20.99
CA GLN A 331 18.83 1.35 20.97
C GLN A 331 17.51 1.92 20.53
N GLN A 332 17.11 3.06 21.09
CA GLN A 332 15.90 3.77 20.65
C GLN A 332 16.15 4.41 19.27
N VAL A 333 15.09 4.45 18.43
CA VAL A 333 15.12 5.22 17.19
C VAL A 333 15.20 6.71 17.50
N SER A 334 15.96 7.46 16.69
CA SER A 334 16.12 8.91 16.82
C SER A 334 15.21 9.65 15.83
N PRO A 335 14.63 10.79 16.21
CA PRO A 335 13.99 11.67 15.26
C PRO A 335 14.99 12.35 14.31
N ASP A 336 16.29 12.38 14.68
CA ASP A 336 17.36 12.97 13.88
C ASP A 336 17.79 11.99 12.78
N LEU A 337 17.43 12.31 11.56
CA LEU A 337 17.74 11.50 10.38
C LEU A 337 18.97 12.06 9.65
N PRO A 338 19.79 11.20 9.02
CA PRO A 338 20.89 11.65 8.18
C PRO A 338 20.43 12.63 7.08
N ALA A 339 21.13 13.75 6.91
CA ALA A 339 20.76 14.81 5.97
C ALA A 339 20.56 14.29 4.52
N GLY A 340 21.40 13.32 4.10
CA GLY A 340 21.25 12.69 2.78
C GLY A 340 19.96 11.89 2.64
N PHE A 341 19.51 11.22 3.72
CA PHE A 341 18.24 10.47 3.74
C PHE A 341 17.04 11.42 3.63
N VAL A 342 17.07 12.50 4.40
CA VAL A 342 16.06 13.56 4.33
C VAL A 342 15.99 14.15 2.92
N ALA A 343 17.17 14.48 2.33
CA ALA A 343 17.23 15.04 0.98
C ALA A 343 16.69 14.06 -0.09
N ALA A 344 16.95 12.76 0.07
CA ALA A 344 16.43 11.75 -0.85
C ALA A 344 14.90 11.63 -0.79
N LEU A 345 14.30 11.62 0.39
CA LEU A 345 12.85 11.53 0.54
C LEU A 345 12.14 12.85 0.25
N ASP A 346 12.79 14.00 0.48
CA ASP A 346 12.26 15.31 0.09
C ASP A 346 12.26 15.52 -1.44
N ASP A 347 13.03 14.75 -2.20
CA ASP A 347 13.04 14.79 -3.66
C ASP A 347 12.18 13.65 -4.24
N ASP A 348 10.89 13.91 -4.31
CA ASP A 348 9.87 13.05 -4.92
C ASP A 348 9.86 11.63 -4.35
N LEU A 349 9.99 11.48 -3.03
CA LEU A 349 10.05 10.19 -2.34
C LEU A 349 11.11 9.26 -2.94
N GLY A 350 12.32 9.74 -3.09
CA GLY A 350 13.45 9.02 -3.66
C GLY A 350 13.91 7.82 -2.81
N VAL A 351 13.02 6.85 -2.56
CA VAL A 351 13.27 5.66 -1.73
C VAL A 351 14.52 4.89 -2.15
N PRO A 352 14.84 4.70 -3.45
CA PRO A 352 16.09 4.04 -3.84
C PRO A 352 17.35 4.75 -3.30
N GLY A 353 17.37 6.09 -3.36
CA GLY A 353 18.44 6.90 -2.78
C GLY A 353 18.51 6.80 -1.26
N ALA A 354 17.35 6.82 -0.60
CA ALA A 354 17.24 6.64 0.85
C ALA A 354 17.77 5.26 1.29
N LEU A 355 17.41 4.18 0.59
CA LEU A 355 17.89 2.82 0.86
C LEU A 355 19.40 2.66 0.60
N ALA A 356 19.96 3.36 -0.38
CA ALA A 356 21.42 3.36 -0.59
C ALA A 356 22.15 3.83 0.68
N LEU A 357 21.64 4.87 1.35
CA LEU A 357 22.21 5.37 2.61
C LEU A 357 22.04 4.38 3.78
N VAL A 358 20.91 3.66 3.81
CA VAL A 358 20.74 2.55 4.77
C VAL A 358 21.82 1.49 4.55
N HIS A 359 22.05 1.05 3.31
CA HIS A 359 23.07 0.05 3.00
C HIS A 359 24.49 0.56 3.29
N ASP A 360 24.78 1.85 3.09
CA ASP A 360 26.07 2.45 3.45
C ASP A 360 26.27 2.44 4.97
N ALA A 361 25.24 2.79 5.74
CA ALA A 361 25.28 2.74 7.20
C ALA A 361 25.48 1.30 7.72
N VAL A 362 24.82 0.32 7.10
CA VAL A 362 24.99 -1.11 7.40
C VAL A 362 26.43 -1.57 7.12
N ARG A 363 27.02 -1.17 5.98
CA ARG A 363 28.44 -1.50 5.68
C ARG A 363 29.38 -0.91 6.71
N ALA A 364 29.22 0.38 7.05
CA ALA A 364 30.04 1.04 8.06
C ALA A 364 29.87 0.39 9.44
N GLY A 365 28.64 0.04 9.83
CA GLY A 365 28.33 -0.65 11.07
C GLY A 365 28.95 -2.04 11.16
N ASN A 366 28.91 -2.84 10.07
CA ASN A 366 29.58 -4.15 10.03
C ASN A 366 31.12 -4.02 10.17
N THR A 367 31.72 -2.97 9.61
CA THR A 367 33.13 -2.67 9.80
C THR A 367 33.46 -2.36 11.28
N ALA A 368 32.59 -1.54 11.92
CA ALA A 368 32.74 -1.19 13.34
C ALA A 368 32.55 -2.43 14.26
N LEU A 369 31.57 -3.29 13.95
CA LEU A 369 31.37 -4.58 14.66
C LEU A 369 32.63 -5.43 14.62
N THR A 370 33.26 -5.54 13.45
CA THR A 370 34.52 -6.32 13.30
C THR A 370 35.67 -5.70 14.04
N ALA A 371 35.75 -4.37 14.12
CA ALA A 371 36.78 -3.62 14.84
C ALA A 371 36.54 -3.56 16.34
N GLY A 372 35.38 -3.95 16.86
CA GLY A 372 34.99 -3.83 18.26
C GLY A 372 34.72 -2.39 18.70
N ASP A 373 34.48 -1.46 17.74
CA ASP A 373 34.18 -0.04 18.00
C ASP A 373 32.69 0.13 18.35
N LYS A 374 32.42 0.00 19.66
CA LYS A 374 31.05 0.02 20.18
C LYS A 374 30.35 1.35 19.96
N ASP A 375 31.03 2.47 20.04
CA ASP A 375 30.42 3.79 19.88
C ASP A 375 29.91 3.96 18.44
N THR A 376 30.75 3.63 17.45
CA THR A 376 30.33 3.63 16.04
C THR A 376 29.22 2.60 15.78
N VAL A 377 29.22 1.43 16.44
CA VAL A 377 28.11 0.45 16.30
C VAL A 377 26.80 1.04 16.79
N VAL A 378 26.77 1.70 17.94
CA VAL A 378 25.57 2.39 18.46
C VAL A 378 25.08 3.43 17.47
N ASP A 379 25.95 4.31 16.99
CA ASP A 379 25.59 5.36 16.05
C ASP A 379 24.98 4.80 14.75
N ARG A 380 25.59 3.73 14.19
CA ARG A 380 25.09 3.10 12.97
C ARG A 380 23.80 2.33 13.20
N LEU A 381 23.65 1.64 14.33
CA LEU A 381 22.41 0.94 14.69
C LEU A 381 21.23 1.92 14.80
N VAL A 382 21.42 3.02 15.54
CA VAL A 382 20.40 4.07 15.66
C VAL A 382 20.04 4.65 14.29
N ALA A 383 21.06 5.03 13.49
CA ALA A 383 20.81 5.59 12.16
C ALA A 383 20.06 4.63 11.23
N VAL A 384 20.44 3.34 11.17
CA VAL A 384 19.79 2.34 10.34
C VAL A 384 18.35 2.13 10.79
N ARG A 385 18.09 1.91 12.08
CA ARG A 385 16.74 1.72 12.61
C ARG A 385 15.84 2.93 12.38
N SER A 386 16.36 4.15 12.59
CA SER A 386 15.62 5.40 12.39
C SER A 386 15.22 5.57 10.92
N MET A 387 16.13 5.33 9.98
CA MET A 387 15.81 5.36 8.54
C MET A 387 14.79 4.28 8.14
N LEU A 388 14.93 3.05 8.68
CA LEU A 388 14.01 1.95 8.40
C LEU A 388 12.62 2.20 8.99
N SER A 389 12.50 2.83 10.16
CA SER A 389 11.21 3.14 10.78
C SER A 389 10.36 4.05 9.90
N VAL A 390 10.98 5.02 9.23
CA VAL A 390 10.32 5.90 8.24
C VAL A 390 9.75 5.10 7.07
N LEU A 391 10.48 4.07 6.62
CA LEU A 391 10.05 3.21 5.53
C LEU A 391 9.10 2.08 5.98
N GLY A 392 8.85 1.96 7.30
CA GLY A 392 8.08 0.87 7.89
C GLY A 392 8.79 -0.49 7.80
N LEU A 393 10.12 -0.49 7.84
CA LEU A 393 10.98 -1.67 7.63
C LEU A 393 11.88 -1.98 8.84
N ASP A 394 11.74 -1.29 9.98
CA ASP A 394 12.58 -1.56 11.16
C ASP A 394 12.25 -2.95 11.74
N PRO A 395 13.20 -3.91 11.72
CA PRO A 395 12.96 -5.29 12.16
C PRO A 395 12.62 -5.40 13.64
N LEU A 396 12.97 -4.42 14.46
CA LEU A 396 12.66 -4.39 15.89
C LEU A 396 11.39 -3.58 16.21
N SER A 397 10.64 -3.16 15.18
CA SER A 397 9.34 -2.53 15.41
C SER A 397 8.30 -3.54 15.92
N GLU A 398 7.27 -3.05 16.60
CA GLU A 398 6.13 -3.89 17.05
C GLU A 398 5.48 -4.68 15.90
N THR A 399 5.48 -4.13 14.69
CA THR A 399 4.91 -4.76 13.50
C THR A 399 5.65 -6.04 13.09
N TRP A 400 6.98 -6.09 13.25
CA TRP A 400 7.80 -7.18 12.68
C TRP A 400 8.36 -8.16 13.71
N GLY A 401 8.17 -7.95 15.00
CA GLY A 401 8.51 -8.98 15.98
C GLY A 401 9.23 -8.54 17.24
N GLY A 402 9.34 -7.23 17.47
CA GLY A 402 10.04 -6.70 18.64
C GLY A 402 9.19 -6.36 19.84
N GLY A 403 7.88 -6.30 19.75
CA GLY A 403 7.01 -5.82 20.83
C GLY A 403 6.03 -6.84 21.39
N PRO A 404 5.51 -6.61 22.62
CA PRO A 404 4.52 -7.50 23.26
C PRO A 404 3.15 -7.54 22.54
N ALA A 405 2.96 -6.82 21.44
CA ALA A 405 1.69 -6.69 20.72
C ALA A 405 1.58 -7.49 19.40
N ALA A 406 2.57 -8.29 19.02
CA ALA A 406 2.49 -9.15 17.83
C ALA A 406 1.53 -10.36 17.97
N GLY A 407 0.66 -10.33 18.95
CA GLY A 407 -0.31 -11.38 19.27
C GLY A 407 -1.75 -10.91 19.15
N HIS A 408 -2.35 -11.01 17.99
CA HIS A 408 -3.80 -11.22 17.93
C HIS A 408 -4.10 -12.68 18.32
N GLY A 409 -4.23 -12.91 19.61
CA GLY A 409 -4.56 -14.20 20.18
C GLY A 409 -3.81 -14.44 21.49
N SER A 410 -4.55 -14.57 22.58
CA SER A 410 -4.08 -15.02 23.90
C SER A 410 -3.29 -16.33 23.78
N GLY A 411 -1.98 -16.23 23.60
CA GLY A 411 -1.06 -17.36 23.59
C GLY A 411 0.30 -16.89 24.07
N VAL A 412 0.88 -17.60 25.01
CA VAL A 412 2.30 -17.57 25.36
C VAL A 412 3.11 -17.33 24.09
N ASP A 413 4.03 -16.34 24.11
CA ASP A 413 4.93 -16.07 22.99
C ASP A 413 5.54 -17.38 22.50
N LEU A 414 5.01 -17.88 21.40
CA LEU A 414 5.37 -19.22 20.89
C LEU A 414 6.88 -19.27 20.57
N ARG A 415 7.45 -18.13 20.14
CA ARG A 415 8.88 -18.00 19.85
C ARG A 415 9.69 -18.03 21.14
N GLN A 416 9.24 -17.34 22.19
CA GLN A 416 9.88 -17.35 23.49
C GLN A 416 9.76 -18.74 24.16
N ALA A 417 8.63 -19.43 24.01
CA ALA A 417 8.47 -20.80 24.49
C ALA A 417 9.36 -21.77 23.69
N VAL A 418 9.45 -21.62 22.36
CA VAL A 418 10.35 -22.43 21.53
C VAL A 418 11.80 -22.13 21.86
N ASP A 419 12.19 -20.87 22.05
CA ASP A 419 13.54 -20.48 22.44
C ASP A 419 13.94 -21.11 23.77
N ALA A 420 13.08 -21.06 24.78
CA ALA A 420 13.33 -21.68 26.05
C ALA A 420 13.52 -23.21 25.92
N LEU A 421 12.67 -23.88 25.12
CA LEU A 421 12.77 -25.34 24.92
C LEU A 421 14.03 -25.73 24.13
N VAL A 422 14.38 -24.95 23.11
CA VAL A 422 15.61 -25.17 22.31
C VAL A 422 16.85 -24.93 23.17
N THR A 423 16.87 -23.88 24.00
CA THR A 423 17.95 -23.59 24.95
C THR A 423 18.20 -24.78 25.85
N VAL A 424 17.15 -25.37 26.47
CA VAL A 424 17.27 -26.59 27.29
C VAL A 424 17.85 -27.76 26.49
N ALA A 425 17.41 -27.93 25.22
CA ALA A 425 17.93 -29.01 24.35
C ALA A 425 19.42 -28.80 24.00
N LEU A 426 19.85 -27.55 23.76
CA LEU A 426 21.24 -27.19 23.48
C LEU A 426 22.13 -27.38 24.72
N GLU A 427 21.66 -27.04 25.92
CA GLU A 427 22.36 -27.32 27.19
C GLU A 427 22.57 -28.83 27.41
N GLN A 428 21.52 -29.64 27.15
CA GLN A 428 21.59 -31.08 27.22
C GLN A 428 22.61 -31.67 26.23
N ARG A 429 22.62 -31.14 24.98
CA ARG A 429 23.59 -31.52 23.95
C ARG A 429 25.03 -31.18 24.41
N GLN A 430 25.22 -29.96 24.95
CA GLN A 430 26.52 -29.53 25.48
C GLN A 430 26.99 -30.42 26.64
N ALA A 431 26.10 -30.77 27.56
CA ALA A 431 26.40 -31.69 28.66
C ALA A 431 26.76 -33.11 28.17
N ALA A 432 26.08 -33.61 27.14
CA ALA A 432 26.43 -34.91 26.51
C ALA A 432 27.84 -34.86 25.87
N ARG A 433 28.18 -33.79 25.15
CA ARG A 433 29.54 -33.59 24.61
C ARG A 433 30.61 -33.51 25.70
N GLY A 434 30.33 -32.82 26.82
CA GLY A 434 31.23 -32.74 27.96
C GLY A 434 31.52 -34.11 28.58
N ARG A 435 30.55 -35.03 28.55
CA ARG A 435 30.74 -36.44 29.01
C ARG A 435 31.31 -37.35 27.92
N LYS A 436 31.62 -36.81 26.72
CA LYS A 436 32.05 -37.57 25.53
C LYS A 436 31.01 -38.56 25.00
N ASP A 437 29.74 -38.33 25.28
CA ASP A 437 28.60 -39.08 24.76
C ASP A 437 28.13 -38.46 23.45
N TYR A 438 28.89 -38.69 22.39
CA TYR A 438 28.62 -38.10 21.09
C TYR A 438 27.36 -38.67 20.44
N ALA A 439 26.95 -39.92 20.76
CA ALA A 439 25.73 -40.51 20.25
C ALA A 439 24.48 -39.77 20.75
N ALA A 440 24.44 -39.44 22.05
CA ALA A 440 23.37 -38.64 22.62
C ALA A 440 23.35 -37.20 22.07
N ALA A 441 24.53 -36.59 21.90
CA ALA A 441 24.64 -35.23 21.33
C ALA A 441 24.13 -35.17 19.87
N ASP A 442 24.45 -36.17 19.05
CA ASP A 442 23.99 -36.25 17.65
C ASP A 442 22.48 -36.52 17.57
N ALA A 443 21.96 -37.41 18.43
CA ALA A 443 20.53 -37.69 18.50
C ALA A 443 19.70 -36.42 18.85
N ILE A 444 20.21 -35.54 19.72
CA ILE A 444 19.54 -34.28 20.05
C ILE A 444 19.57 -33.36 18.82
N ARG A 445 20.71 -33.22 18.14
CA ARG A 445 20.84 -32.40 16.93
C ARG A 445 19.88 -32.86 15.82
N ASP A 446 19.82 -34.17 15.59
CA ASP A 446 18.98 -34.74 14.52
C ASP A 446 17.48 -34.58 14.82
N ARG A 447 17.06 -34.62 16.11
CA ARG A 447 15.69 -34.33 16.52
C ARG A 447 15.34 -32.85 16.32
N LEU A 448 16.25 -31.93 16.65
CA LEU A 448 16.08 -30.51 16.40
C LEU A 448 15.96 -30.25 14.88
N ALA A 449 16.84 -30.84 14.07
CA ALA A 449 16.78 -30.75 12.62
C ALA A 449 15.47 -31.31 12.03
N ALA A 450 14.99 -32.45 12.55
CA ALA A 450 13.70 -33.03 12.17
C ALA A 450 12.50 -32.13 12.52
N ALA A 451 12.62 -31.32 13.58
CA ALA A 451 11.64 -30.31 13.98
C ALA A 451 11.79 -28.99 13.20
N GLY A 452 12.70 -28.94 12.20
CA GLY A 452 12.93 -27.72 11.39
C GLY A 452 13.85 -26.70 12.07
N ILE A 453 14.58 -27.08 13.13
CA ILE A 453 15.52 -26.21 13.85
C ILE A 453 16.94 -26.50 13.40
N VAL A 454 17.62 -25.49 12.86
CA VAL A 454 19.02 -25.56 12.44
C VAL A 454 19.89 -25.06 13.60
N VAL A 455 20.91 -25.83 13.97
CA VAL A 455 21.84 -25.49 15.05
C VAL A 455 23.23 -25.27 14.48
N GLU A 456 23.81 -24.10 14.75
CA GLU A 456 25.18 -23.73 14.39
C GLU A 456 26.04 -23.62 15.64
N ASP A 457 27.20 -24.29 15.65
CA ASP A 457 28.18 -24.16 16.72
C ASP A 457 29.08 -22.92 16.43
N THR A 458 29.00 -21.87 17.27
CA THR A 458 29.83 -20.69 17.16
C THR A 458 30.85 -20.60 18.30
N PRO A 459 31.92 -19.78 18.19
CA PRO A 459 32.89 -19.58 19.28
C PRO A 459 32.24 -19.03 20.57
N SER A 460 31.13 -18.34 20.47
CA SER A 460 30.33 -17.80 21.60
C SER A 460 29.27 -18.75 22.15
N GLY A 461 29.13 -19.96 21.57
CA GLY A 461 28.12 -20.94 21.93
C GLY A 461 27.24 -21.37 20.75
N PRO A 462 26.40 -22.39 20.93
CA PRO A 462 25.50 -22.82 19.87
C PRO A 462 24.38 -21.80 19.63
N ARG A 463 24.11 -21.52 18.34
CA ARG A 463 22.97 -20.71 17.87
C ARG A 463 21.98 -21.58 17.14
N TRP A 464 20.74 -21.16 17.12
CA TRP A 464 19.69 -21.84 16.38
C TRP A 464 18.86 -20.89 15.52
N SER A 465 18.32 -21.40 14.42
CA SER A 465 17.34 -20.75 13.55
C SER A 465 16.31 -21.76 13.08
N LEU A 466 15.17 -21.30 12.57
CA LEU A 466 14.20 -22.17 11.90
C LEU A 466 14.66 -22.41 10.46
N LYS A 467 14.39 -23.62 9.96
CA LYS A 467 14.69 -23.97 8.57
C LYS A 467 13.76 -23.19 7.63
N GLY A 468 14.30 -22.15 7.02
CA GLY A 468 13.56 -21.22 6.17
C GLY A 468 13.54 -19.77 6.67
N ASP A 469 14.13 -19.54 7.84
CA ASP A 469 14.50 -18.19 8.30
C ASP A 469 15.79 -17.68 7.61
#